data_48ff216263a700a71b302ad3abf865fd
#
_entry.id   48ff216263a700a71b302ad3abf865fd
#
_cell.length_a   1.000
_cell.length_b   1.000
_cell.length_c   1.000
_cell.angle_alpha   90.00
_cell.angle_beta   90.00
_cell.angle_gamma   90.00
#
_symmetry.space_group_name_H-M   'P 1'
#
loop_
_entity.id
_entity.type
_entity.pdbx_description
1 polymer ?
#
loop_
_entity_poly.entity_id
_entity_poly.type
_entity_poly.pdbx_seq_one_letter_code
_entity_poly.pdbx_strand_id
1 'polypeptide(L)'
;MNFENSLTFAQDLDKQDSLAYLREEFHLLKKDGKPAIYLCGNSLGLQPKRVSAAIEQELKDWAELGVDGHFDGKNPWMYYHHFLTEKAAKVVGALPSEVVIMNNLTANLHLMMVSFYRPTTQRYKIMMEATAFPSDQYAMETQARFHGLNPDDAIIELKPRVDEYTLRTEDILAEIEKHKDSLAIVMMGGVNYYTGQAFDMQAIAAAAHAVGARAGFDLAHAAGNLHLQLHDWNIDFAVWCTYKYLNSGPGGTSGVF
;
A
#
# COMPACT_ATOMS: atom_id res chain seq x y z
N MET A 1 -12.70 18.44 22.46
CA MET A 1 -11.73 19.52 22.24
C MET A 1 -12.41 20.57 21.39
N ASN A 2 -12.40 21.84 21.77
CA ASN A 2 -12.93 22.92 20.95
C ASN A 2 -11.80 23.40 20.04
N PHE A 3 -11.97 23.34 18.72
CA PHE A 3 -10.99 23.78 17.74
C PHE A 3 -11.11 25.29 17.49
N GLU A 4 -9.97 25.97 17.44
CA GLU A 4 -9.89 27.38 17.10
C GLU A 4 -9.04 27.57 15.84
N ASN A 5 -9.50 28.39 14.90
CA ASN A 5 -8.74 28.77 13.73
C ASN A 5 -7.75 29.90 14.09
N SER A 6 -6.72 29.57 14.89
CA SER A 6 -5.68 30.50 15.31
C SER A 6 -4.30 29.85 15.31
N LEU A 7 -3.27 30.66 15.03
CA LEU A 7 -1.88 30.20 15.08
C LEU A 7 -1.47 29.74 16.49
N THR A 8 -1.93 30.44 17.51
CA THR A 8 -1.65 30.10 18.92
C THR A 8 -2.18 28.72 19.25
N PHE A 9 -3.41 28.41 18.88
CA PHE A 9 -4.01 27.09 19.10
C PHE A 9 -3.21 25.98 18.41
N ALA A 10 -2.80 26.18 17.15
CA ALA A 10 -1.99 25.20 16.41
C ALA A 10 -0.61 25.00 17.11
N GLN A 11 0.06 26.07 17.53
CA GLN A 11 1.34 25.99 18.23
C GLN A 11 1.22 25.29 19.60
N ASP A 12 0.10 25.44 20.27
CA ASP A 12 -0.12 24.76 21.56
C ASP A 12 -0.40 23.26 21.37
N LEU A 13 -1.05 22.86 20.27
CA LEU A 13 -1.16 21.47 19.89
C LEU A 13 0.21 20.86 19.52
N ASP A 14 1.02 21.58 18.77
CA ASP A 14 2.39 21.13 18.41
C ASP A 14 3.25 20.90 19.66
N LYS A 15 3.14 21.76 20.70
CA LYS A 15 3.87 21.59 21.97
C LYS A 15 3.41 20.36 22.77
N GLN A 16 2.15 19.96 22.59
CA GLN A 16 1.57 18.80 23.28
C GLN A 16 1.79 17.48 22.53
N ASP A 17 2.27 17.54 21.29
CA ASP A 17 2.55 16.35 20.49
C ASP A 17 3.77 15.60 21.04
N SER A 18 3.54 14.43 21.63
CA SER A 18 4.59 13.56 22.16
C SER A 18 5.55 13.02 21.09
N LEU A 19 5.18 13.10 19.80
CA LEU A 19 5.99 12.66 18.66
C LEU A 19 6.70 13.81 17.94
N ALA A 20 6.55 15.06 18.39
CA ALA A 20 7.14 16.24 17.75
C ALA A 20 8.66 16.12 17.52
N TYR A 21 9.38 15.43 18.42
CA TYR A 21 10.83 15.19 18.30
C TYR A 21 11.20 14.39 17.05
N LEU A 22 10.33 13.53 16.54
CA LEU A 22 10.59 12.73 15.33
C LEU A 22 10.76 13.59 14.09
N ARG A 23 10.22 14.80 14.08
CA ARG A 23 10.43 15.74 12.96
C ARG A 23 11.90 16.04 12.74
N GLU A 24 12.71 16.06 13.78
CA GLU A 24 14.15 16.32 13.71
C GLU A 24 14.94 15.14 13.10
N GLU A 25 14.33 13.97 12.94
CA GLU A 25 14.94 12.82 12.29
C GLU A 25 14.95 12.93 10.74
N PHE A 26 14.28 13.94 10.18
CA PHE A 26 14.14 14.12 8.74
C PHE A 26 14.83 15.39 8.22
N HIS A 27 15.23 15.35 6.95
CA HIS A 27 15.64 16.56 6.21
C HIS A 27 14.40 17.35 5.82
N LEU A 28 14.18 18.49 6.49
CA LEU A 28 13.08 19.38 6.17
C LEU A 28 13.45 20.25 4.96
N LEU A 29 12.56 20.28 3.97
CA LEU A 29 12.74 21.15 2.79
C LEU A 29 12.73 22.62 3.19
N LYS A 30 13.52 23.42 2.50
CA LYS A 30 13.55 24.87 2.69
C LYS A 30 13.17 25.58 1.38
N LYS A 31 12.38 26.63 1.50
CA LYS A 31 12.08 27.56 0.43
C LYS A 31 12.46 28.96 0.90
N ASP A 32 13.30 29.65 0.14
CA ASP A 32 13.83 30.99 0.50
C ASP A 32 14.45 31.04 1.91
N GLY A 33 15.22 29.99 2.28
CA GLY A 33 15.89 29.85 3.55
C GLY A 33 15.00 29.50 4.75
N LYS A 34 13.68 29.40 4.57
CA LYS A 34 12.70 29.05 5.62
C LYS A 34 12.20 27.61 5.46
N PRO A 35 11.86 26.91 6.53
CA PRO A 35 11.22 25.59 6.44
C PRO A 35 9.95 25.65 5.60
N ALA A 36 9.85 24.77 4.59
CA ALA A 36 8.66 24.64 3.75
C ALA A 36 7.58 23.81 4.47
N ILE A 37 6.33 24.13 4.20
CA ILE A 37 5.21 23.28 4.55
C ILE A 37 5.14 22.17 3.52
N TYR A 38 5.48 20.93 3.91
CA TYR A 38 5.49 19.78 3.03
C TYR A 38 4.38 18.81 3.41
N LEU A 39 3.32 18.78 2.60
CA LEU A 39 2.14 17.92 2.79
C LEU A 39 2.02 16.87 1.67
N CYS A 40 3.13 16.55 0.99
CA CYS A 40 3.15 15.63 -0.15
C CYS A 40 3.68 14.23 0.21
N GLY A 41 3.63 13.85 1.49
CA GLY A 41 4.02 12.50 1.94
C GLY A 41 3.23 11.37 1.29
N ASN A 42 2.02 11.68 0.81
CA ASN A 42 1.19 10.78 0.00
C ASN A 42 1.79 10.46 -1.39
N SER A 43 2.78 11.21 -1.84
CA SER A 43 3.50 10.98 -3.09
C SER A 43 4.94 10.53 -2.85
N LEU A 44 5.66 11.23 -1.98
CA LEU A 44 7.02 10.89 -1.57
C LEU A 44 7.25 11.35 -0.13
N GLY A 45 7.67 10.45 0.74
CA GLY A 45 8.05 10.80 2.11
C GLY A 45 9.33 11.62 2.19
N LEU A 46 9.54 12.34 3.31
CA LEU A 46 10.78 13.06 3.56
C LEU A 46 11.95 12.11 3.78
N GLN A 47 13.15 12.54 3.41
CA GLN A 47 14.37 11.77 3.61
C GLN A 47 14.76 11.71 5.09
N PRO A 48 14.85 10.50 5.69
CA PRO A 48 15.42 10.34 7.03
C PRO A 48 16.92 10.69 7.03
N LYS A 49 17.40 11.41 8.05
CA LYS A 49 18.81 11.81 8.15
C LYS A 49 19.79 10.63 8.20
N ARG A 50 19.34 9.49 8.72
CA ARG A 50 20.17 8.26 8.85
C ARG A 50 20.38 7.49 7.54
N VAL A 51 19.68 7.83 6.45
CA VAL A 51 19.75 7.09 5.18
C VAL A 51 21.14 7.11 4.58
N SER A 52 21.82 8.27 4.57
CA SER A 52 23.17 8.39 4.00
C SER A 52 24.16 7.43 4.67
N ALA A 53 24.17 7.40 6.00
CA ALA A 53 25.07 6.52 6.76
C ALA A 53 24.75 5.02 6.54
N ALA A 54 23.46 4.68 6.34
CA ALA A 54 23.07 3.30 6.01
C ALA A 54 23.59 2.88 4.62
N ILE A 55 23.44 3.74 3.62
CA ILE A 55 23.95 3.48 2.27
C ILE A 55 25.48 3.43 2.24
N GLU A 56 26.15 4.34 2.91
CA GLU A 56 27.61 4.36 3.03
C GLU A 56 28.14 3.06 3.65
N GLN A 57 27.46 2.51 4.64
CA GLN A 57 27.82 1.23 5.24
C GLN A 57 27.74 0.07 4.24
N GLU A 58 26.67 0.01 3.44
CA GLU A 58 26.52 -1.03 2.42
C GLU A 58 27.56 -0.92 1.31
N LEU A 59 27.87 0.31 0.87
CA LEU A 59 28.92 0.56 -0.11
C LEU A 59 30.30 0.16 0.43
N LYS A 60 30.56 0.40 1.71
CA LYS A 60 31.79 0.00 2.39
C LYS A 60 31.90 -1.53 2.46
N ASP A 61 30.86 -2.20 2.92
CA ASP A 61 30.88 -3.65 3.03
C ASP A 61 31.07 -4.30 1.64
N TRP A 62 30.44 -3.77 0.61
CA TRP A 62 30.67 -4.25 -0.76
C TRP A 62 32.12 -4.05 -1.23
N ALA A 63 32.71 -2.88 -0.97
CA ALA A 63 34.07 -2.58 -1.39
C ALA A 63 35.12 -3.41 -0.64
N GLU A 64 34.91 -3.69 0.65
CA GLU A 64 35.90 -4.37 1.51
C GLU A 64 35.72 -5.90 1.53
N LEU A 65 34.51 -6.40 1.41
CA LEU A 65 34.17 -7.82 1.58
C LEU A 65 33.83 -8.52 0.25
N GLY A 66 33.37 -7.79 -0.79
CA GLY A 66 32.94 -8.41 -2.03
C GLY A 66 31.86 -9.46 -1.79
N VAL A 67 32.07 -10.69 -2.26
CA VAL A 67 31.09 -11.79 -2.11
C VAL A 67 30.87 -12.20 -0.65
N ASP A 68 31.86 -12.04 0.21
CA ASP A 68 31.76 -12.40 1.63
C ASP A 68 30.77 -11.49 2.37
N GLY A 69 30.44 -10.30 1.84
CA GLY A 69 29.39 -9.42 2.37
C GLY A 69 28.01 -10.06 2.44
N HIS A 70 27.76 -11.15 1.70
CA HIS A 70 26.54 -11.95 1.86
C HIS A 70 26.38 -12.51 3.28
N PHE A 71 27.48 -12.77 4.00
CA PHE A 71 27.48 -13.42 5.32
C PHE A 71 28.13 -12.57 6.40
N ASP A 72 29.22 -11.85 6.08
CA ASP A 72 30.12 -11.20 7.05
C ASP A 72 29.92 -9.67 7.10
N GLY A 73 29.08 -9.08 6.24
CA GLY A 73 28.74 -7.66 6.29
C GLY A 73 28.03 -7.29 7.58
N LYS A 74 28.00 -6.00 7.90
CA LYS A 74 27.24 -5.49 9.05
C LYS A 74 25.74 -5.84 8.97
N ASN A 75 25.21 -5.83 7.75
CA ASN A 75 23.87 -6.29 7.43
C ASN A 75 24.01 -7.39 6.36
N PRO A 76 24.19 -8.68 6.74
CA PRO A 76 24.46 -9.74 5.77
C PRO A 76 23.38 -9.85 4.70
N TRP A 77 23.73 -9.71 3.43
CA TRP A 77 22.77 -9.57 2.32
C TRP A 77 21.92 -10.83 2.08
N MET A 78 22.41 -12.00 2.45
CA MET A 78 21.65 -13.24 2.36
C MET A 78 20.34 -13.18 3.17
N TYR A 79 20.28 -12.36 4.22
CA TYR A 79 19.16 -12.30 5.16
C TYR A 79 18.32 -11.02 5.05
N TYR A 80 18.50 -10.20 4.02
CA TYR A 80 17.78 -8.93 3.85
C TYR A 80 16.26 -9.07 3.94
N HIS A 81 15.72 -10.16 3.39
CA HIS A 81 14.28 -10.44 3.44
C HIS A 81 13.74 -10.67 4.86
N HIS A 82 14.61 -10.94 5.84
CA HIS A 82 14.20 -11.09 7.24
C HIS A 82 14.25 -9.79 8.05
N PHE A 83 15.14 -8.84 7.71
CA PHE A 83 15.42 -7.68 8.55
C PHE A 83 14.21 -6.76 8.78
N LEU A 84 13.32 -6.70 7.81
CA LEU A 84 12.16 -5.81 7.84
C LEU A 84 10.83 -6.53 8.12
N THR A 85 10.81 -7.86 8.07
CA THR A 85 9.60 -8.67 8.14
C THR A 85 8.76 -8.37 9.38
N GLU A 86 9.34 -8.45 10.58
CA GLU A 86 8.60 -8.16 11.83
C GLU A 86 8.08 -6.73 11.92
N LYS A 87 8.88 -5.76 11.44
CA LYS A 87 8.50 -4.35 11.48
C LYS A 87 7.39 -4.06 10.47
N ALA A 88 7.52 -4.60 9.27
CA ALA A 88 6.51 -4.48 8.22
C ALA A 88 5.20 -5.15 8.62
N ALA A 89 5.26 -6.34 9.22
CA ALA A 89 4.09 -7.04 9.74
C ALA A 89 3.31 -6.20 10.77
N LYS A 90 4.03 -5.54 11.70
CA LYS A 90 3.39 -4.62 12.66
C LYS A 90 2.72 -3.42 12.01
N VAL A 91 3.27 -2.89 10.91
CA VAL A 91 2.69 -1.75 10.19
C VAL A 91 1.36 -2.11 9.55
N VAL A 92 1.23 -3.35 9.06
CA VAL A 92 0.03 -3.78 8.32
C VAL A 92 -0.88 -4.73 9.13
N GLY A 93 -0.58 -4.98 10.41
CA GLY A 93 -1.38 -5.88 11.26
C GLY A 93 -1.40 -7.32 10.76
N ALA A 94 -0.21 -7.87 10.48
CA ALA A 94 -0.02 -9.22 9.96
C ALA A 94 0.93 -10.03 10.86
N LEU A 95 1.00 -11.34 10.62
CA LEU A 95 2.04 -12.20 11.19
C LEU A 95 3.34 -12.01 10.40
N PRO A 96 4.53 -12.14 11.04
CA PRO A 96 5.81 -12.05 10.33
C PRO A 96 5.94 -13.03 9.15
N SER A 97 5.35 -14.22 9.25
CA SER A 97 5.35 -15.22 8.18
C SER A 97 4.51 -14.86 6.95
N GLU A 98 3.68 -13.82 7.05
CA GLU A 98 2.76 -13.39 6.00
C GLU A 98 3.27 -12.19 5.20
N VAL A 99 4.43 -11.61 5.57
CA VAL A 99 4.92 -10.36 4.98
C VAL A 99 6.33 -10.52 4.45
N VAL A 100 6.58 -9.95 3.29
CA VAL A 100 7.92 -9.81 2.73
C VAL A 100 8.13 -8.44 2.09
N ILE A 101 9.34 -7.89 2.23
CA ILE A 101 9.74 -6.66 1.52
C ILE A 101 10.52 -7.07 0.28
N MET A 102 9.96 -6.86 -0.89
CA MET A 102 10.54 -7.24 -2.17
C MET A 102 10.03 -6.37 -3.32
N ASN A 103 10.77 -6.31 -4.41
CA ASN A 103 10.41 -5.69 -5.69
C ASN A 103 9.87 -4.24 -5.58
N ASN A 104 9.04 -3.84 -6.53
CA ASN A 104 8.19 -2.66 -6.49
C ASN A 104 6.71 -3.07 -6.45
N LEU A 105 5.82 -2.11 -6.14
CA LEU A 105 4.40 -2.37 -5.98
C LEU A 105 3.77 -3.05 -7.22
N THR A 106 4.01 -2.51 -8.40
CA THR A 106 3.39 -3.03 -9.64
C THR A 106 3.84 -4.46 -9.96
N ALA A 107 5.14 -4.77 -9.78
CA ALA A 107 5.64 -6.14 -9.92
C ALA A 107 4.98 -7.09 -8.90
N ASN A 108 4.90 -6.66 -7.64
CA ASN A 108 4.23 -7.42 -6.59
C ASN A 108 2.76 -7.66 -6.90
N LEU A 109 2.05 -6.64 -7.39
CA LEU A 109 0.65 -6.77 -7.79
C LEU A 109 0.48 -7.84 -8.87
N HIS A 110 1.32 -7.82 -9.91
CA HIS A 110 1.28 -8.84 -10.94
C HIS A 110 1.58 -10.25 -10.41
N LEU A 111 2.56 -10.41 -9.50
CA LEU A 111 2.87 -11.70 -8.87
C LEU A 111 1.70 -12.21 -8.02
N MET A 112 1.04 -11.33 -7.28
CA MET A 112 -0.14 -11.68 -6.50
C MET A 112 -1.32 -12.05 -7.41
N MET A 113 -1.53 -11.32 -8.48
CA MET A 113 -2.57 -11.67 -9.47
C MET A 113 -2.30 -13.05 -10.10
N VAL A 114 -1.05 -13.39 -10.44
CA VAL A 114 -0.69 -14.74 -10.92
C VAL A 114 -1.02 -15.80 -9.87
N SER A 115 -0.87 -15.50 -8.59
CA SER A 115 -1.13 -16.44 -7.48
C SER A 115 -2.63 -16.57 -7.17
N PHE A 116 -3.37 -15.48 -7.09
CA PHE A 116 -4.72 -15.43 -6.55
C PHE A 116 -5.83 -15.29 -7.60
N TYR A 117 -5.58 -14.68 -8.75
CA TYR A 117 -6.53 -14.60 -9.84
C TYR A 117 -6.50 -15.89 -10.67
N ARG A 118 -7.47 -16.75 -10.43
CA ARG A 118 -7.62 -18.07 -11.07
C ARG A 118 -8.95 -18.13 -11.83
N PRO A 119 -9.04 -17.45 -13.00
CA PRO A 119 -10.29 -17.39 -13.74
C PRO A 119 -10.71 -18.77 -14.28
N THR A 120 -12.01 -19.02 -14.25
CA THR A 120 -12.67 -20.15 -14.88
C THR A 120 -13.64 -19.65 -15.92
N THR A 121 -14.28 -20.54 -16.69
CA THR A 121 -15.33 -20.17 -17.64
C THR A 121 -16.53 -19.47 -17.00
N GLN A 122 -16.79 -19.71 -15.71
CA GLN A 122 -17.89 -19.11 -14.98
C GLN A 122 -17.43 -17.95 -14.11
N ARG A 123 -16.36 -18.12 -13.33
CA ARG A 123 -15.81 -17.14 -12.40
C ARG A 123 -14.53 -16.54 -12.96
N TYR A 124 -14.63 -15.34 -13.54
CA TYR A 124 -13.48 -14.69 -14.18
C TYR A 124 -13.44 -13.17 -13.99
N LYS A 125 -14.49 -12.60 -13.39
CA LYS A 125 -14.57 -11.14 -13.25
C LYS A 125 -13.68 -10.63 -12.14
N ILE A 126 -13.09 -9.45 -12.41
CA ILE A 126 -12.30 -8.64 -11.48
C ILE A 126 -13.13 -7.42 -11.13
N MET A 127 -13.35 -7.15 -9.85
CA MET A 127 -14.04 -5.94 -9.40
C MET A 127 -13.03 -4.94 -8.83
N MET A 128 -13.11 -3.67 -9.24
CA MET A 128 -12.25 -2.59 -8.77
C MET A 128 -12.99 -1.26 -8.75
N GLU A 129 -12.46 -0.25 -8.06
CA GLU A 129 -13.00 1.10 -8.16
C GLU A 129 -12.70 1.76 -9.52
N ALA A 130 -13.66 2.50 -10.07
CA ALA A 130 -13.56 3.12 -11.40
C ALA A 130 -12.45 4.18 -11.52
N THR A 131 -11.92 4.69 -10.46
CA THR A 131 -10.83 5.67 -10.43
C THR A 131 -9.62 5.11 -9.70
N ALA A 132 -9.36 3.81 -9.88
CA ALA A 132 -8.15 3.18 -9.40
C ALA A 132 -6.90 3.88 -9.97
N PHE A 133 -5.77 3.74 -9.27
CA PHE A 133 -4.52 4.29 -9.80
C PHE A 133 -4.21 3.67 -11.18
N PRO A 134 -3.73 4.46 -12.17
CA PRO A 134 -3.59 3.97 -13.54
C PRO A 134 -2.78 2.69 -13.70
N SER A 135 -1.73 2.47 -12.86
CA SER A 135 -0.96 1.23 -12.92
C SER A 135 -1.78 0.00 -12.55
N ASP A 136 -2.74 0.14 -11.65
CA ASP A 136 -3.61 -0.97 -11.22
C ASP A 136 -4.64 -1.28 -12.29
N GLN A 137 -5.23 -0.22 -12.88
CA GLN A 137 -6.12 -0.38 -14.03
C GLN A 137 -5.44 -1.18 -15.15
N TYR A 138 -4.23 -0.75 -15.57
CA TYR A 138 -3.47 -1.46 -16.60
C TYR A 138 -3.07 -2.87 -16.17
N ALA A 139 -2.74 -3.08 -14.90
CA ALA A 139 -2.41 -4.41 -14.40
C ALA A 139 -3.61 -5.35 -14.50
N MET A 140 -4.81 -4.93 -14.08
CA MET A 140 -6.02 -5.74 -14.16
C MET A 140 -6.40 -6.04 -15.62
N GLU A 141 -6.35 -5.04 -16.51
CA GLU A 141 -6.59 -5.24 -17.92
C GLU A 141 -5.59 -6.23 -18.55
N THR A 142 -4.30 -6.10 -18.18
CA THR A 142 -3.25 -6.98 -18.69
C THR A 142 -3.45 -8.42 -18.21
N GLN A 143 -3.82 -8.60 -16.94
CA GLN A 143 -4.13 -9.92 -16.38
C GLN A 143 -5.34 -10.55 -17.07
N ALA A 144 -6.41 -9.79 -17.34
CA ALA A 144 -7.55 -10.29 -18.10
C ALA A 144 -7.13 -10.76 -19.49
N ARG A 145 -6.37 -9.94 -20.23
CA ARG A 145 -5.85 -10.30 -21.57
C ARG A 145 -4.91 -11.51 -21.52
N PHE A 146 -4.05 -11.61 -20.50
CA PHE A 146 -3.15 -12.76 -20.32
C PHE A 146 -3.91 -14.09 -20.21
N HIS A 147 -5.09 -14.07 -19.61
CA HIS A 147 -5.99 -15.22 -19.53
C HIS A 147 -6.94 -15.38 -20.74
N GLY A 148 -6.75 -14.59 -21.81
CA GLY A 148 -7.57 -14.66 -23.02
C GLY A 148 -8.96 -14.03 -22.87
N LEU A 149 -9.16 -13.20 -21.84
CA LEU A 149 -10.43 -12.52 -21.55
C LEU A 149 -10.45 -11.12 -22.17
N ASN A 150 -11.64 -10.65 -22.54
CA ASN A 150 -11.85 -9.25 -22.91
C ASN A 150 -11.96 -8.40 -21.63
N PRO A 151 -11.07 -7.40 -21.39
CA PRO A 151 -11.16 -6.54 -20.22
C PRO A 151 -12.50 -5.83 -20.06
N ASP A 152 -13.13 -5.39 -21.15
CA ASP A 152 -14.43 -4.70 -21.10
C ASP A 152 -15.57 -5.57 -20.52
N ASP A 153 -15.43 -6.89 -20.61
CA ASP A 153 -16.35 -7.82 -19.97
C ASP A 153 -15.82 -8.30 -18.62
N ALA A 154 -14.52 -8.52 -18.49
CA ALA A 154 -13.91 -9.13 -17.30
C ALA A 154 -13.80 -8.16 -16.13
N ILE A 155 -13.73 -6.84 -16.37
CA ILE A 155 -13.53 -5.83 -15.30
C ILE A 155 -14.86 -5.16 -14.97
N ILE A 156 -15.21 -5.17 -13.68
CA ILE A 156 -16.35 -4.46 -13.11
C ILE A 156 -15.82 -3.23 -12.39
N GLU A 157 -16.09 -2.06 -12.93
CA GLU A 157 -15.74 -0.79 -12.32
C GLU A 157 -16.87 -0.26 -11.43
N LEU A 158 -16.60 -0.16 -10.14
CA LEU A 158 -17.48 0.45 -9.15
C LEU A 158 -17.46 1.98 -9.31
N LYS A 159 -18.61 2.59 -9.51
CA LYS A 159 -18.75 4.04 -9.68
C LYS A 159 -19.55 4.64 -8.53
N PRO A 160 -19.19 5.86 -8.07
CA PRO A 160 -20.03 6.60 -7.14
C PRO A 160 -21.43 6.82 -7.71
N ARG A 161 -22.41 7.04 -6.84
CA ARG A 161 -23.76 7.48 -7.24
C ARG A 161 -23.68 8.83 -7.94
N VAL A 162 -24.73 9.18 -8.68
CA VAL A 162 -24.82 10.50 -9.33
C VAL A 162 -24.68 11.59 -8.26
N ASP A 163 -23.86 12.60 -8.56
CA ASP A 163 -23.52 13.71 -7.66
C ASP A 163 -22.72 13.33 -6.40
N GLU A 164 -22.14 12.11 -6.32
CA GLU A 164 -21.22 11.69 -5.27
C GLU A 164 -19.80 11.50 -5.82
N TYR A 165 -18.80 11.71 -4.96
CA TYR A 165 -17.38 11.57 -5.30
C TYR A 165 -16.73 10.34 -4.66
N THR A 166 -17.46 9.67 -3.76
CA THR A 166 -16.97 8.51 -3.00
C THR A 166 -17.93 7.33 -3.18
N LEU A 167 -17.38 6.12 -3.06
CA LEU A 167 -18.17 4.89 -3.08
C LEU A 167 -18.77 4.64 -1.69
N ARG A 168 -20.02 4.25 -1.64
CA ARG A 168 -20.65 3.80 -0.39
C ARG A 168 -20.33 2.33 -0.17
N THR A 169 -20.01 1.95 1.06
CA THR A 169 -19.71 0.56 1.40
C THR A 169 -20.88 -0.36 1.03
N GLU A 170 -22.14 0.05 1.31
CA GLU A 170 -23.31 -0.73 0.95
C GLU A 170 -23.44 -1.01 -0.56
N ASP A 171 -23.03 -0.08 -1.42
CA ASP A 171 -23.07 -0.26 -2.87
C ASP A 171 -21.98 -1.25 -3.33
N ILE A 172 -20.79 -1.17 -2.73
CA ILE A 172 -19.70 -2.14 -2.98
C ILE A 172 -20.18 -3.56 -2.64
N LEU A 173 -20.74 -3.74 -1.44
CA LEU A 173 -21.23 -5.04 -0.98
C LEU A 173 -22.37 -5.56 -1.85
N ALA A 174 -23.29 -4.69 -2.28
CA ALA A 174 -24.38 -5.05 -3.17
C ALA A 174 -23.89 -5.49 -4.57
N GLU A 175 -22.88 -4.82 -5.13
CA GLU A 175 -22.28 -5.23 -6.41
C GLU A 175 -21.52 -6.56 -6.30
N ILE A 176 -20.86 -6.84 -5.16
CA ILE A 176 -20.22 -8.14 -4.91
C ILE A 176 -21.29 -9.26 -4.93
N GLU A 177 -22.41 -9.09 -4.20
CA GLU A 177 -23.49 -10.08 -4.18
C GLU A 177 -24.15 -10.23 -5.55
N LYS A 178 -24.36 -9.16 -6.27
CA LYS A 178 -24.94 -9.16 -7.62
C LYS A 178 -24.11 -9.98 -8.61
N HIS A 179 -22.79 -9.96 -8.46
CA HIS A 179 -21.85 -10.68 -9.35
C HIS A 179 -21.34 -12.01 -8.76
N LYS A 180 -21.97 -12.52 -7.70
CA LYS A 180 -21.54 -13.70 -6.93
C LYS A 180 -21.17 -14.93 -7.77
N ASP A 181 -21.84 -15.15 -8.89
CA ASP A 181 -21.62 -16.32 -9.74
C ASP A 181 -20.43 -16.17 -10.70
N SER A 182 -20.03 -14.93 -11.01
CA SER A 182 -18.99 -14.62 -11.99
C SER A 182 -17.73 -13.96 -11.39
N LEU A 183 -17.81 -13.45 -10.17
CA LEU A 183 -16.73 -12.75 -9.52
C LEU A 183 -15.62 -13.72 -9.08
N ALA A 184 -14.40 -13.49 -9.57
CA ALA A 184 -13.21 -14.24 -9.17
C ALA A 184 -12.42 -13.52 -8.08
N ILE A 185 -12.34 -12.18 -8.19
CA ILE A 185 -11.52 -11.38 -7.28
C ILE A 185 -12.06 -9.95 -7.16
N VAL A 186 -11.98 -9.41 -5.95
CA VAL A 186 -12.09 -7.97 -5.68
C VAL A 186 -10.67 -7.44 -5.48
N MET A 187 -10.25 -6.47 -6.30
CA MET A 187 -8.96 -5.79 -6.20
C MET A 187 -9.19 -4.28 -6.11
N MET A 188 -9.00 -3.70 -4.93
CA MET A 188 -9.28 -2.29 -4.67
C MET A 188 -8.10 -1.63 -3.94
N GLY A 189 -8.06 -0.30 -3.98
CA GLY A 189 -7.20 0.46 -3.08
C GLY A 189 -7.64 0.30 -1.62
N GLY A 190 -6.71 0.38 -0.66
CA GLY A 190 -7.06 0.57 0.75
C GLY A 190 -7.52 2.01 1.01
N VAL A 191 -6.93 2.95 0.29
CA VAL A 191 -7.32 4.38 0.22
C VAL A 191 -7.24 4.83 -1.22
N ASN A 192 -8.31 5.43 -1.72
CA ASN A 192 -8.30 5.97 -3.08
C ASN A 192 -7.35 7.18 -3.17
N TYR A 193 -6.46 7.16 -4.14
CA TYR A 193 -5.38 8.15 -4.28
C TYR A 193 -5.87 9.57 -4.58
N TYR A 194 -7.04 9.70 -5.21
CA TYR A 194 -7.58 10.98 -5.66
C TYR A 194 -8.52 11.62 -4.65
N THR A 195 -9.46 10.83 -4.12
CA THR A 195 -10.47 11.31 -3.17
C THR A 195 -10.01 11.26 -1.72
N GLY A 196 -9.00 10.43 -1.41
CA GLY A 196 -8.58 10.14 -0.03
C GLY A 196 -9.56 9.25 0.73
N GLN A 197 -10.56 8.69 0.07
CA GLN A 197 -11.51 7.77 0.71
C GLN A 197 -10.80 6.50 1.19
N ALA A 198 -10.90 6.19 2.48
CA ALA A 198 -10.55 4.89 3.03
C ALA A 198 -11.73 3.91 2.84
N PHE A 199 -11.42 2.70 2.36
CA PHE A 199 -12.42 1.66 2.17
C PHE A 199 -12.48 0.73 3.40
N ASP A 200 -13.66 0.18 3.67
CA ASP A 200 -13.84 -0.86 4.69
C ASP A 200 -13.36 -2.21 4.15
N MET A 201 -12.04 -2.41 4.23
CA MET A 201 -11.39 -3.61 3.69
C MET A 201 -11.89 -4.89 4.37
N GLN A 202 -12.21 -4.85 5.66
CA GLN A 202 -12.74 -6.00 6.38
C GLN A 202 -14.10 -6.43 5.84
N ALA A 203 -15.02 -5.48 5.69
CA ALA A 203 -16.35 -5.77 5.15
C ALA A 203 -16.29 -6.26 3.69
N ILE A 204 -15.43 -5.63 2.87
CA ILE A 204 -15.24 -6.02 1.47
C ILE A 204 -14.67 -7.44 1.36
N ALA A 205 -13.64 -7.78 2.15
CA ALA A 205 -13.05 -9.13 2.15
C ALA A 205 -14.08 -10.18 2.60
N ALA A 206 -14.81 -9.90 3.67
CA ALA A 206 -15.86 -10.81 4.14
C ALA A 206 -16.95 -11.04 3.08
N ALA A 207 -17.38 -10.01 2.38
CA ALA A 207 -18.37 -10.13 1.29
C ALA A 207 -17.80 -10.90 0.09
N ALA A 208 -16.56 -10.64 -0.32
CA ALA A 208 -15.90 -11.38 -1.39
C ALA A 208 -15.81 -12.87 -1.06
N HIS A 209 -15.39 -13.22 0.15
CA HIS A 209 -15.32 -14.61 0.61
C HIS A 209 -16.68 -15.28 0.68
N ALA A 210 -17.72 -14.56 1.12
CA ALA A 210 -19.08 -15.11 1.19
C ALA A 210 -19.60 -15.57 -0.18
N VAL A 211 -19.15 -14.94 -1.26
CA VAL A 211 -19.48 -15.34 -2.63
C VAL A 211 -18.42 -16.25 -3.29
N GLY A 212 -17.36 -16.61 -2.56
CA GLY A 212 -16.27 -17.48 -3.05
C GLY A 212 -15.25 -16.75 -3.94
N ALA A 213 -15.21 -15.42 -3.92
CA ALA A 213 -14.18 -14.60 -4.56
C ALA A 213 -12.99 -14.35 -3.61
N ARG A 214 -11.86 -13.93 -4.16
CA ARG A 214 -10.69 -13.45 -3.40
C ARG A 214 -10.76 -11.94 -3.18
N ALA A 215 -10.05 -11.45 -2.15
CA ALA A 215 -9.93 -10.03 -1.87
C ALA A 215 -8.45 -9.62 -1.77
N GLY A 216 -8.02 -8.76 -2.69
CA GLY A 216 -6.69 -8.15 -2.72
C GLY A 216 -6.75 -6.63 -2.61
N PHE A 217 -5.72 -6.01 -2.04
CA PHE A 217 -5.70 -4.56 -1.85
C PHE A 217 -4.35 -3.93 -2.23
N ASP A 218 -4.42 -2.80 -2.95
CA ASP A 218 -3.31 -1.86 -3.06
C ASP A 218 -3.33 -0.91 -1.85
N LEU A 219 -2.31 -1.03 -1.01
CA LEU A 219 -2.17 -0.23 0.20
C LEU A 219 -1.19 0.93 0.04
N ALA A 220 -0.90 1.38 -1.18
CA ALA A 220 0.04 2.47 -1.45
C ALA A 220 -0.27 3.74 -0.65
N HIS A 221 -1.55 3.99 -0.36
CA HIS A 221 -2.00 5.12 0.46
C HIS A 221 -2.50 4.71 1.85
N ALA A 222 -2.48 3.43 2.19
CA ALA A 222 -2.94 2.92 3.47
C ALA A 222 -1.80 2.49 4.40
N ALA A 223 -0.78 1.79 3.89
CA ALA A 223 0.34 1.31 4.69
C ALA A 223 1.16 2.47 5.26
N GLY A 224 1.26 2.53 6.60
CA GLY A 224 1.88 3.65 7.32
C GLY A 224 1.00 4.90 7.48
N ASN A 225 -0.24 4.87 7.00
CA ASN A 225 -1.20 5.97 7.08
C ASN A 225 -2.47 5.59 7.85
N LEU A 226 -2.92 4.36 7.72
CA LEU A 226 -4.08 3.84 8.45
C LEU A 226 -3.66 2.73 9.41
N HIS A 227 -4.47 2.53 10.45
CA HIS A 227 -4.39 1.32 11.27
C HIS A 227 -4.94 0.14 10.47
N LEU A 228 -4.07 -0.85 10.21
CA LEU A 228 -4.37 -2.03 9.41
C LEU A 228 -4.32 -3.29 10.28
N GLN A 229 -5.13 -4.30 9.93
CA GLN A 229 -5.24 -5.59 10.59
C GLN A 229 -5.42 -6.69 9.55
N LEU A 230 -4.48 -6.81 8.59
CA LEU A 230 -4.66 -7.68 7.41
C LEU A 230 -4.90 -9.14 7.77
N HIS A 231 -4.19 -9.64 8.81
CA HIS A 231 -4.39 -10.99 9.32
C HIS A 231 -5.82 -11.18 9.86
N ASP A 232 -6.25 -10.33 10.79
CA ASP A 232 -7.55 -10.45 11.46
C ASP A 232 -8.71 -10.16 10.51
N TRP A 233 -8.51 -9.35 9.49
CA TRP A 233 -9.48 -9.09 8.43
C TRP A 233 -9.54 -10.20 7.38
N ASN A 234 -8.66 -11.21 7.51
CA ASN A 234 -8.59 -12.35 6.60
C ASN A 234 -8.43 -11.93 5.13
N ILE A 235 -7.55 -10.95 4.86
CA ILE A 235 -7.24 -10.50 3.50
C ILE A 235 -6.48 -11.62 2.77
N ASP A 236 -6.75 -11.85 1.48
CA ASP A 236 -6.03 -12.88 0.72
C ASP A 236 -4.61 -12.42 0.33
N PHE A 237 -4.45 -11.16 -0.08
CA PHE A 237 -3.16 -10.53 -0.33
C PHE A 237 -3.26 -9.00 -0.30
N ALA A 238 -2.13 -8.35 -0.08
CA ALA A 238 -2.02 -6.91 -0.24
C ALA A 238 -0.61 -6.53 -0.72
N VAL A 239 -0.51 -5.39 -1.42
CA VAL A 239 0.76 -4.84 -1.92
C VAL A 239 0.85 -3.36 -1.56
N TRP A 240 2.06 -2.87 -1.25
CA TRP A 240 2.26 -1.44 -0.96
C TRP A 240 3.65 -0.98 -1.32
N CYS A 241 3.77 0.30 -1.67
CA CYS A 241 5.06 0.97 -1.78
C CYS A 241 5.52 1.49 -0.42
N THR A 242 6.83 1.61 -0.22
CA THR A 242 7.41 2.09 1.03
C THR A 242 7.92 3.54 0.94
N TYR A 243 8.01 4.11 -0.25
CA TYR A 243 8.58 5.44 -0.47
C TYR A 243 7.64 6.60 -0.10
N LYS A 244 6.34 6.33 0.10
CA LYS A 244 5.35 7.33 0.53
C LYS A 244 5.44 7.51 2.05
N TYR A 245 4.51 6.94 2.80
CA TYR A 245 4.39 7.11 4.25
C TYR A 245 5.48 6.42 5.07
N LEU A 246 6.18 5.43 4.49
CA LEU A 246 7.27 4.73 5.16
C LEU A 246 8.67 5.29 4.83
N ASN A 247 8.76 6.36 4.06
CA ASN A 247 9.96 7.18 3.85
C ASN A 247 11.20 6.44 3.33
N SER A 248 11.04 5.35 2.57
CA SER A 248 12.19 4.59 2.04
C SER A 248 12.94 5.29 0.90
N GLY A 249 12.41 6.39 0.39
CA GLY A 249 13.00 7.15 -0.70
C GLY A 249 12.66 6.63 -2.10
N PRO A 250 13.04 7.38 -3.15
CA PRO A 250 12.81 6.99 -4.53
C PRO A 250 13.45 5.64 -4.85
N GLY A 251 12.69 4.73 -5.47
CA GLY A 251 13.16 3.37 -5.78
C GLY A 251 13.16 2.40 -4.58
N GLY A 252 12.64 2.82 -3.43
CA GLY A 252 12.55 1.96 -2.25
C GLY A 252 11.74 0.69 -2.53
N THR A 253 12.23 -0.43 -1.97
CA THR A 253 11.61 -1.75 -2.13
C THR A 253 10.24 -1.80 -1.48
N SER A 254 9.27 -2.40 -2.14
CA SER A 254 7.87 -2.48 -1.72
C SER A 254 7.59 -3.65 -0.78
N GLY A 255 6.38 -3.71 -0.23
CA GLY A 255 5.93 -4.79 0.63
C GLY A 255 4.80 -5.61 0.01
N VAL A 256 4.69 -6.84 0.48
CA VAL A 256 3.65 -7.82 0.11
C VAL A 256 3.18 -8.53 1.37
N PHE A 257 1.88 -8.73 1.44
CA PHE A 257 1.19 -9.61 2.38
C PHE A 257 0.55 -10.75 1.60
#